data_0810641bf4c71bf32d0be176e8c98104
#
_entry.id   0810641bf4c71bf32d0be176e8c98104
#
_cell.length_a   1.000
_cell.length_b   1.000
_cell.length_c   1.000
_cell.angle_alpha   90.00
_cell.angle_beta   90.00
_cell.angle_gamma   90.00
#
_symmetry.space_group_name_H-M   'P 1'
#
loop_
_entity.id
_entity.type
_entity.pdbx_description
1 polymer ?
#
loop_
_entity_poly.entity_id
_entity_poly.type
_entity_poly.pdbx_seq_one_letter_code
_entity_poly.pdbx_strand_id
1 'polypeptide(L)'
;KECDWSSDVCSSDLDKPLVACVVGRWKAKLSSACGHAGSLAGSGDDAFAKEKWFMEYFGTEGIYTPEDSQHVSKKGALVTNIAHIPEALTKVMELNGQQKDFEPTGNLDLKCWFANNNGVNVPAELDVKAVEASEPYNQQIEALSKQVGAQFSRETLKDTSGASMMDPKTQVSKIHSESILDASKSTFESNLVFSLIRQRTCETGEALANIALNGYVNMKGHPALIAAEASKENGNSPNTVVATGLGIIGKKTAEKAMNASAALLDLFQSTTMTDVTGDFDYSDILGSADAHKGALVDSEESPCAKAMLEAINKLGGSVFTKFCEDMAKKHGGHVGKDTVLAAIWTTIGWAPLRGKKITKDTLIRLPWNSKIFSALVGVNAPSSRHGDDNFCGVGMAELATTSFTKTAFMALLGRAPSEGELYEFQVLLGLIITNGPGTISAQGSKGAVSADGPENPSRVQLNKAFIGFL
;
A
#
# COMPACT_ATOMS: atom_id res chain seq x y z
N LYS A 1 -19.47 -0.04 -12.78
CA LYS A 1 -19.85 0.66 -14.04
C LYS A 1 -19.09 1.97 -14.05
N GLU A 2 -18.06 2.05 -14.84
CA GLU A 2 -17.43 3.30 -15.22
C GLU A 2 -18.49 4.08 -16.02
N CYS A 3 -19.07 5.09 -15.41
CA CYS A 3 -19.70 6.14 -16.15
C CYS A 3 -18.58 7.06 -16.62
N ASP A 4 -18.23 6.92 -17.88
CA ASP A 4 -17.47 7.93 -18.58
C ASP A 4 -18.36 9.19 -18.64
N TRP A 5 -18.10 10.13 -17.74
CA TRP A 5 -18.72 11.44 -17.77
C TRP A 5 -18.02 12.31 -18.79
N SER A 6 -17.91 11.82 -20.01
CA SER A 6 -17.68 12.73 -21.13
C SER A 6 -18.96 13.55 -21.27
N SER A 7 -18.82 14.84 -21.07
CA SER A 7 -19.90 15.82 -20.93
C SER A 7 -20.88 15.88 -22.11
N ASP A 8 -20.65 15.17 -23.18
CA ASP A 8 -21.43 15.32 -24.43
C ASP A 8 -22.57 14.32 -24.58
N VAL A 9 -22.59 13.22 -23.84
CA VAL A 9 -23.58 12.15 -24.06
C VAL A 9 -24.76 12.21 -23.08
N CYS A 10 -24.61 12.82 -21.90
CA CYS A 10 -25.67 12.84 -20.88
C CYS A 10 -26.44 14.15 -20.76
N SER A 11 -25.97 15.26 -21.29
CA SER A 11 -26.62 16.56 -21.10
C SER A 11 -27.61 16.94 -22.20
N SER A 12 -27.48 16.37 -23.42
CA SER A 12 -28.36 16.68 -24.53
C SER A 12 -29.62 15.84 -24.62
N ASP A 13 -29.66 14.67 -23.94
CA ASP A 13 -30.73 13.69 -24.12
C ASP A 13 -31.63 13.50 -22.90
N LEU A 14 -31.44 14.32 -21.83
CA LEU A 14 -32.30 14.29 -20.64
C LEU A 14 -33.51 15.22 -20.84
N ASP A 15 -34.57 14.69 -21.43
CA ASP A 15 -35.86 15.37 -21.52
C ASP A 15 -36.59 15.47 -20.18
N LYS A 16 -36.09 14.80 -19.15
CA LYS A 16 -36.74 14.76 -17.83
C LYS A 16 -36.06 15.74 -16.87
N PRO A 17 -36.82 16.41 -16.03
CA PRO A 17 -36.27 17.26 -14.99
C PRO A 17 -35.49 16.44 -13.97
N LEU A 18 -34.43 17.05 -13.42
CA LEU A 18 -33.45 16.38 -12.57
C LEU A 18 -33.28 17.15 -11.25
N VAL A 19 -33.18 16.42 -10.13
CA VAL A 19 -32.67 16.99 -8.88
C VAL A 19 -31.27 16.42 -8.63
N ALA A 20 -30.27 17.29 -8.68
CA ALA A 20 -28.89 16.93 -8.38
C ALA A 20 -28.58 17.15 -6.91
N CYS A 21 -27.92 16.16 -6.27
CA CYS A 21 -27.45 16.30 -4.90
C CYS A 21 -25.90 16.21 -4.89
N VAL A 22 -25.26 17.36 -4.65
CA VAL A 22 -23.80 17.41 -4.50
C VAL A 22 -23.47 17.41 -3.01
N VAL A 23 -22.83 16.34 -2.57
CA VAL A 23 -22.38 16.17 -1.18
C VAL A 23 -20.85 16.21 -1.08
N GLY A 24 -20.31 16.51 0.10
CA GLY A 24 -18.87 16.41 0.35
C GLY A 24 -18.12 17.73 0.35
N ARG A 25 -18.75 18.89 0.41
CA ARG A 25 -18.07 20.20 0.61
C ARG A 25 -17.09 20.18 1.76
N TRP A 26 -17.43 19.49 2.84
CA TRP A 26 -16.59 19.32 4.02
C TRP A 26 -15.24 18.65 3.70
N LYS A 27 -15.16 17.90 2.60
CA LYS A 27 -13.90 17.27 2.16
C LYS A 27 -12.81 18.29 1.84
N ALA A 28 -13.16 19.48 1.38
CA ALA A 28 -12.21 20.56 1.12
C ALA A 28 -11.45 21.01 2.37
N LYS A 29 -12.04 20.80 3.56
CA LYS A 29 -11.45 21.12 4.86
C LYS A 29 -10.58 19.99 5.44
N LEU A 30 -10.53 18.82 4.78
CA LEU A 30 -9.72 17.70 5.22
C LEU A 30 -8.27 17.84 4.75
N SER A 31 -7.35 17.50 5.64
CA SER A 31 -5.91 17.49 5.32
C SER A 31 -5.45 16.29 4.47
N SER A 32 -6.36 15.33 4.21
CA SER A 32 -6.06 14.13 3.43
C SER A 32 -7.25 13.71 2.59
N ALA A 33 -6.98 13.06 1.46
CA ALA A 33 -8.01 12.46 0.61
C ALA A 33 -8.81 11.43 1.41
N CYS A 34 -10.13 11.51 1.33
CA CYS A 34 -11.07 10.64 2.01
C CYS A 34 -12.09 10.13 0.98
N GLY A 35 -12.27 8.81 0.90
CA GLY A 35 -13.21 8.16 0.00
C GLY A 35 -12.55 7.33 -1.09
N HIS A 36 -13.32 6.95 -2.11
CA HIS A 36 -12.84 6.14 -3.23
C HIS A 36 -11.67 6.80 -3.96
N ALA A 37 -10.75 5.97 -4.46
CA ALA A 37 -9.59 6.41 -5.22
C ALA A 37 -9.95 7.24 -6.47
N GLY A 38 -11.06 6.93 -7.12
CA GLY A 38 -11.58 7.70 -8.25
C GLY A 38 -12.24 9.03 -7.86
N SER A 39 -12.28 9.38 -6.58
CA SER A 39 -12.84 10.64 -6.07
C SER A 39 -11.78 11.66 -5.66
N LEU A 40 -10.55 11.49 -6.11
CA LEU A 40 -9.56 12.55 -6.06
C LEU A 40 -9.99 13.62 -7.08
N ALA A 41 -10.64 14.66 -6.58
CA ALA A 41 -10.99 15.80 -7.40
C ALA A 41 -9.72 16.49 -7.88
N GLY A 42 -9.53 16.55 -9.20
CA GLY A 42 -8.60 17.48 -9.81
C GLY A 42 -9.09 18.93 -9.65
N SER A 43 -8.29 19.89 -10.07
CA SER A 43 -8.72 21.28 -10.15
C SER A 43 -9.91 21.39 -11.12
N GLY A 44 -11.08 21.77 -10.61
CA GLY A 44 -12.31 21.91 -11.41
C GLY A 44 -13.26 20.73 -11.32
N ASP A 45 -12.97 19.72 -10.48
CA ASP A 45 -13.82 18.53 -10.30
C ASP A 45 -14.23 18.32 -8.83
N ASP A 46 -14.04 19.34 -8.01
CA ASP A 46 -14.46 19.38 -6.62
C ASP A 46 -15.97 19.61 -6.46
N ALA A 47 -16.47 19.54 -5.23
CA ALA A 47 -17.88 19.75 -4.95
C ALA A 47 -18.37 21.12 -5.42
N PHE A 48 -17.57 22.18 -5.25
CA PHE A 48 -17.95 23.54 -5.65
C PHE A 48 -17.99 23.70 -7.17
N ALA A 49 -17.06 23.09 -7.89
CA ALA A 49 -17.07 23.07 -9.36
C ALA A 49 -18.32 22.34 -9.90
N LYS A 50 -18.68 21.21 -9.30
CA LYS A 50 -19.90 20.46 -9.65
C LYS A 50 -21.16 21.24 -9.34
N GLU A 51 -21.21 21.90 -8.18
CA GLU A 51 -22.34 22.77 -7.82
C GLU A 51 -22.49 23.90 -8.83
N LYS A 52 -21.41 24.58 -9.18
CA LYS A 52 -21.42 25.66 -10.19
C LYS A 52 -21.94 25.13 -11.53
N TRP A 53 -21.44 23.97 -11.97
CA TRP A 53 -21.90 23.36 -13.23
C TRP A 53 -23.40 23.04 -13.21
N PHE A 54 -23.90 22.46 -12.11
CA PHE A 54 -25.34 22.17 -11.99
C PHE A 54 -26.20 23.44 -11.93
N MET A 55 -25.76 24.48 -11.23
CA MET A 55 -26.46 25.76 -11.22
C MET A 55 -26.56 26.35 -12.63
N GLU A 56 -25.46 26.34 -13.38
CA GLU A 56 -25.43 26.78 -14.78
C GLU A 56 -26.37 25.91 -15.67
N TYR A 57 -26.33 24.61 -15.50
CA TYR A 57 -27.17 23.66 -16.25
C TYR A 57 -28.66 23.86 -15.98
N PHE A 58 -29.04 24.05 -14.71
CA PHE A 58 -30.42 24.32 -14.33
C PHE A 58 -30.87 25.76 -14.61
N GLY A 59 -29.94 26.68 -14.78
CA GLY A 59 -30.22 28.11 -14.91
C GLY A 59 -30.69 28.72 -13.59
N THR A 60 -30.15 28.27 -12.45
CA THR A 60 -30.45 28.79 -11.11
C THR A 60 -29.22 29.54 -10.57
N GLU A 61 -29.48 30.55 -9.73
CA GLU A 61 -28.42 31.38 -9.12
C GLU A 61 -27.94 30.84 -7.76
N GLY A 62 -28.56 29.78 -7.25
CA GLY A 62 -28.24 29.23 -5.93
C GLY A 62 -28.66 27.78 -5.76
N ILE A 63 -28.44 27.31 -4.54
CA ILE A 63 -28.75 25.96 -4.09
C ILE A 63 -30.13 25.98 -3.43
N TYR A 64 -30.96 25.00 -3.77
CA TYR A 64 -32.25 24.84 -3.16
C TYR A 64 -32.13 24.40 -1.71
N THR A 65 -32.80 25.09 -0.81
CA THR A 65 -33.12 24.65 0.54
C THR A 65 -34.62 24.89 0.82
N PRO A 66 -35.24 24.25 1.83
CA PRO A 66 -36.61 24.53 2.23
C PRO A 66 -36.88 26.02 2.56
N GLU A 67 -35.88 26.69 3.15
CA GLU A 67 -35.92 28.09 3.53
C GLU A 67 -35.70 29.05 2.35
N ASP A 68 -34.93 28.61 1.35
CA ASP A 68 -34.65 29.36 0.13
C ASP A 68 -35.05 28.53 -1.11
N SER A 69 -36.34 28.40 -1.27
CA SER A 69 -36.93 27.49 -2.25
C SER A 69 -37.08 28.09 -3.66
N GLN A 70 -36.54 29.29 -3.91
CA GLN A 70 -36.60 29.94 -5.22
C GLN A 70 -35.63 29.33 -6.26
N HIS A 71 -34.61 28.61 -5.82
CA HIS A 71 -33.56 28.06 -6.67
C HIS A 71 -33.96 26.75 -7.34
N VAL A 72 -35.10 26.80 -8.05
CA VAL A 72 -35.64 25.72 -8.87
C VAL A 72 -35.96 26.23 -10.27
N SER A 73 -35.86 25.33 -11.26
CA SER A 73 -36.26 25.60 -12.63
C SER A 73 -37.01 24.41 -13.22
N LYS A 74 -37.58 24.57 -14.43
CA LYS A 74 -38.17 23.45 -15.17
C LYS A 74 -37.19 22.34 -15.49
N LYS A 75 -35.88 22.66 -15.59
CA LYS A 75 -34.83 21.67 -15.81
C LYS A 75 -34.48 20.90 -14.55
N GLY A 76 -34.63 21.53 -13.38
CA GLY A 76 -34.29 20.88 -12.11
C GLY A 76 -33.89 21.81 -11.00
N ALA A 77 -33.29 21.24 -9.98
CA ALA A 77 -32.73 21.92 -8.81
C ALA A 77 -31.47 21.26 -8.31
N LEU A 78 -30.59 22.07 -7.69
CA LEU A 78 -29.41 21.60 -7.00
C LEU A 78 -29.67 21.61 -5.49
N VAL A 79 -29.38 20.52 -4.81
CA VAL A 79 -29.39 20.41 -3.34
C VAL A 79 -28.02 19.92 -2.85
N THR A 80 -27.69 20.23 -1.61
CA THR A 80 -26.47 19.75 -0.92
C THR A 80 -26.79 18.86 0.28
N ASN A 81 -28.08 18.73 0.60
CA ASN A 81 -28.58 17.84 1.63
C ASN A 81 -29.57 16.85 0.99
N ILE A 82 -29.34 15.56 1.20
CA ILE A 82 -30.19 14.49 0.66
C ILE A 82 -31.63 14.62 1.16
N ALA A 83 -31.83 15.10 2.37
CA ALA A 83 -33.18 15.31 2.93
C ALA A 83 -34.01 16.34 2.15
N HIS A 84 -33.39 17.23 1.41
CA HIS A 84 -34.07 18.24 0.59
C HIS A 84 -34.53 17.72 -0.79
N ILE A 85 -34.05 16.53 -1.21
CA ILE A 85 -34.41 15.96 -2.53
C ILE A 85 -35.93 15.81 -2.74
N PRO A 86 -36.68 15.22 -1.80
CA PRO A 86 -38.12 15.01 -2.02
C PRO A 86 -38.90 16.29 -2.27
N GLU A 87 -38.63 17.35 -1.47
CA GLU A 87 -39.27 18.62 -1.60
C GLU A 87 -38.87 19.37 -2.86
N ALA A 88 -37.56 19.41 -3.17
CA ALA A 88 -37.03 19.99 -4.41
C ALA A 88 -37.65 19.31 -5.63
N LEU A 89 -37.74 17.97 -5.61
CA LEU A 89 -38.35 17.20 -6.70
C LEU A 89 -39.83 17.57 -6.87
N THR A 90 -40.58 17.67 -5.77
CA THR A 90 -41.99 18.06 -5.82
C THR A 90 -42.15 19.41 -6.48
N LYS A 91 -41.33 20.42 -6.12
CA LYS A 91 -41.39 21.75 -6.76
C LYS A 91 -40.98 21.74 -8.23
N VAL A 92 -40.01 20.95 -8.58
CA VAL A 92 -39.61 20.79 -10.00
C VAL A 92 -40.74 20.14 -10.81
N MET A 93 -41.42 19.15 -10.24
CA MET A 93 -42.58 18.50 -10.88
C MET A 93 -43.72 19.50 -11.05
N GLU A 94 -44.06 20.30 -10.02
CA GLU A 94 -45.08 21.34 -10.08
C GLU A 94 -44.82 22.34 -11.19
N LEU A 95 -43.53 22.82 -11.33
CA LEU A 95 -43.15 23.71 -12.42
C LEU A 95 -43.33 23.12 -13.81
N ASN A 96 -43.28 21.79 -13.92
CA ASN A 96 -43.51 21.05 -15.15
C ASN A 96 -44.96 20.60 -15.34
N GLY A 97 -45.88 21.01 -14.46
CA GLY A 97 -47.28 20.60 -14.53
C GLY A 97 -47.49 19.12 -14.22
N GLN A 98 -46.57 18.50 -13.54
CA GLN A 98 -46.63 17.09 -13.14
C GLN A 98 -47.11 16.99 -11.69
N GLN A 99 -47.92 15.98 -11.39
CA GLN A 99 -48.36 15.69 -10.03
C GLN A 99 -47.64 14.41 -9.56
N LYS A 100 -47.37 14.38 -8.27
CA LYS A 100 -46.84 13.21 -7.59
C LYS A 100 -47.88 12.08 -7.64
N ASP A 101 -47.50 10.93 -8.15
CA ASP A 101 -48.34 9.76 -8.34
C ASP A 101 -48.22 8.71 -7.23
N PHE A 102 -47.43 9.01 -6.20
CA PHE A 102 -47.24 8.14 -5.04
C PHE A 102 -47.04 8.97 -3.77
N GLU A 103 -47.36 8.38 -2.63
CA GLU A 103 -47.01 8.91 -1.32
C GLU A 103 -45.93 8.01 -0.69
N PRO A 104 -44.88 8.61 -0.09
CA PRO A 104 -43.87 7.83 0.61
C PRO A 104 -44.51 7.09 1.79
N THR A 105 -44.23 5.79 1.89
CA THR A 105 -44.79 4.94 2.98
C THR A 105 -43.85 4.84 4.18
N GLY A 106 -42.72 5.52 4.19
CA GLY A 106 -41.70 5.47 5.24
C GLY A 106 -41.36 6.85 5.80
N ASN A 107 -40.68 6.86 6.91
CA ASN A 107 -40.05 8.07 7.45
C ASN A 107 -38.90 8.47 6.55
N LEU A 108 -38.99 9.61 5.89
CA LEU A 108 -37.95 10.16 5.01
C LEU A 108 -36.93 11.00 5.79
N ASP A 109 -37.03 11.10 7.11
CA ASP A 109 -36.00 11.74 7.93
C ASP A 109 -34.72 10.94 7.85
N LEU A 110 -33.75 11.48 7.16
CA LEU A 110 -32.42 10.91 7.10
C LEU A 110 -31.68 11.20 8.40
N LYS A 111 -31.62 10.19 9.25
CA LYS A 111 -30.85 10.27 10.48
C LYS A 111 -29.39 9.95 10.14
N CYS A 112 -28.49 10.80 10.61
CA CYS A 112 -27.07 10.49 10.58
C CYS A 112 -26.86 9.17 11.36
N TRP A 113 -26.11 8.25 10.79
CA TRP A 113 -25.80 6.96 11.45
C TRP A 113 -25.01 7.12 12.76
N PHE A 114 -24.49 8.31 13.03
CA PHE A 114 -23.89 8.70 14.29
C PHE A 114 -24.91 9.08 15.38
N ALA A 115 -26.17 9.23 15.03
CA ALA A 115 -27.19 9.61 16.00
C ALA A 115 -27.36 8.53 17.09
N ASN A 116 -27.66 8.95 18.31
CA ASN A 116 -27.72 8.10 19.50
C ASN A 116 -28.65 6.88 19.37
N ASN A 117 -29.66 6.94 18.54
CA ASN A 117 -30.58 5.84 18.28
C ASN A 117 -29.97 4.68 17.48
N ASN A 118 -28.75 4.82 16.98
CA ASN A 118 -27.97 3.76 16.31
C ASN A 118 -26.96 3.07 17.26
N GLY A 119 -27.06 3.32 18.57
CA GLY A 119 -26.17 2.72 19.56
C GLY A 119 -24.78 3.36 19.63
N VAL A 120 -24.54 4.42 18.88
CA VAL A 120 -23.30 5.19 18.95
C VAL A 120 -23.51 6.38 19.88
N ASN A 121 -22.70 6.46 20.93
CA ASN A 121 -22.75 7.57 21.87
C ASN A 121 -21.95 8.75 21.30
N VAL A 122 -22.64 9.72 20.72
CA VAL A 122 -22.04 10.92 20.15
C VAL A 122 -22.18 12.07 21.14
N PRO A 123 -21.14 12.86 21.42
CA PRO A 123 -21.23 14.08 22.22
C PRO A 123 -22.35 15.01 21.69
N ALA A 124 -23.07 15.68 22.58
CA ALA A 124 -24.23 16.50 22.21
C ALA A 124 -23.89 17.62 21.21
N GLU A 125 -22.67 18.17 21.31
CA GLU A 125 -22.16 19.17 20.37
C GLU A 125 -21.89 18.64 18.95
N LEU A 126 -21.81 17.31 18.82
CA LEU A 126 -21.61 16.60 17.54
C LEU A 126 -22.88 15.84 17.11
N ASP A 127 -23.96 15.94 17.88
CA ASP A 127 -25.25 15.35 17.53
C ASP A 127 -25.85 16.13 16.36
N VAL A 128 -25.59 15.62 15.17
CA VAL A 128 -25.95 16.26 13.92
C VAL A 128 -27.46 16.06 13.68
N LYS A 129 -28.21 17.08 13.91
CA LYS A 129 -29.59 17.14 13.43
C LYS A 129 -29.61 17.44 11.94
N ALA A 130 -30.72 17.22 11.27
CA ALA A 130 -30.92 17.59 9.89
C ALA A 130 -30.47 19.04 9.69
N VAL A 131 -29.46 19.27 8.87
CA VAL A 131 -28.83 20.58 8.73
C VAL A 131 -29.30 21.19 7.43
N GLU A 132 -29.89 22.37 7.57
CA GLU A 132 -30.52 23.09 6.49
C GLU A 132 -29.51 23.72 5.53
N ALA A 133 -28.36 24.16 6.08
CA ALA A 133 -27.28 24.72 5.29
C ALA A 133 -25.99 23.92 5.49
N SER A 134 -25.21 23.75 4.42
CA SER A 134 -24.02 22.91 4.45
C SER A 134 -22.88 23.46 5.33
N GLU A 135 -22.78 24.79 5.54
CA GLU A 135 -21.67 25.37 6.31
C GLU A 135 -21.70 25.07 7.82
N PRO A 136 -22.84 25.23 8.55
CA PRO A 136 -22.91 24.77 9.94
C PRO A 136 -22.67 23.27 10.07
N TYR A 137 -23.14 22.50 9.09
CA TYR A 137 -22.93 21.06 9.05
C TYR A 137 -21.47 20.68 8.82
N ASN A 138 -20.77 21.41 7.95
CA ASN A 138 -19.36 21.19 7.68
C ASN A 138 -18.51 21.36 8.94
N GLN A 139 -18.83 22.32 9.80
CA GLN A 139 -18.11 22.51 11.08
C GLN A 139 -18.33 21.30 12.02
N GLN A 140 -19.55 20.79 12.10
CA GLN A 140 -19.86 19.62 12.91
C GLN A 140 -19.18 18.36 12.36
N ILE A 141 -19.20 18.17 11.04
CA ILE A 141 -18.50 17.08 10.37
C ILE A 141 -16.98 17.18 10.58
N GLU A 142 -16.42 18.38 10.54
CA GLU A 142 -15.00 18.59 10.80
C GLU A 142 -14.64 18.23 12.25
N ALA A 143 -15.45 18.66 13.23
CA ALA A 143 -15.25 18.31 14.63
C ALA A 143 -15.39 16.80 14.86
N LEU A 144 -16.44 16.17 14.30
CA LEU A 144 -16.63 14.73 14.35
C LEU A 144 -15.47 13.99 13.68
N SER A 145 -15.00 14.48 12.54
CA SER A 145 -13.87 13.92 11.84
C SER A 145 -12.57 13.96 12.64
N LYS A 146 -12.35 15.00 13.44
CA LYS A 146 -11.21 15.10 14.35
C LYS A 146 -11.33 14.07 15.48
N GLN A 147 -12.53 13.88 16.01
CA GLN A 147 -12.79 12.94 17.09
C GLN A 147 -12.71 11.47 16.60
N VAL A 148 -13.34 11.15 15.48
CA VAL A 148 -13.26 9.83 14.85
C VAL A 148 -11.84 9.58 14.34
N GLY A 149 -11.15 10.60 13.85
CA GLY A 149 -9.74 10.54 13.47
C GLY A 149 -8.81 10.13 14.61
N ALA A 150 -9.17 10.40 15.87
CA ALA A 150 -8.43 9.91 17.03
C ALA A 150 -8.59 8.38 17.21
N GLN A 151 -9.74 7.82 16.87
CA GLN A 151 -9.98 6.38 16.95
C GLN A 151 -9.39 5.61 15.75
N PHE A 152 -9.46 6.18 14.56
CA PHE A 152 -8.94 5.57 13.33
C PHE A 152 -7.55 6.07 12.95
N SER A 153 -6.90 6.84 13.82
CA SER A 153 -5.59 7.44 13.58
C SER A 153 -5.42 7.84 12.11
N ARG A 154 -5.99 8.97 11.70
CA ARG A 154 -5.82 9.50 10.32
C ARG A 154 -4.37 9.62 9.91
N GLU A 155 -3.48 9.75 10.88
CA GLU A 155 -2.05 9.75 10.64
C GLU A 155 -1.57 8.40 10.12
N THR A 156 -2.21 7.28 10.51
CA THR A 156 -1.92 5.96 9.96
C THR A 156 -2.46 5.76 8.54
N LEU A 157 -3.51 6.48 8.16
CA LEU A 157 -4.04 6.50 6.79
C LEU A 157 -3.29 7.47 5.87
N LYS A 158 -2.47 8.34 6.44
CA LYS A 158 -1.68 9.31 5.70
C LYS A 158 -0.38 8.66 5.28
N ASP A 159 -0.09 8.68 3.98
CA ASP A 159 1.25 8.33 3.53
C ASP A 159 2.24 9.40 3.98
N THR A 160 2.89 9.16 5.12
CA THR A 160 3.95 10.01 5.66
C THR A 160 5.30 9.68 5.05
N SER A 161 5.41 8.55 4.31
CA SER A 161 6.64 8.13 3.67
C SER A 161 6.95 8.94 2.41
N GLY A 162 5.92 9.45 1.72
CA GLY A 162 6.05 10.06 0.41
C GLY A 162 6.51 9.08 -0.67
N ALA A 163 6.45 7.75 -0.40
CA ALA A 163 6.89 6.75 -1.36
C ALA A 163 5.97 6.66 -2.57
N SER A 164 4.67 6.91 -2.38
CA SER A 164 3.69 6.98 -3.45
C SER A 164 3.08 8.38 -3.47
N MET A 165 3.25 9.10 -4.54
CA MET A 165 2.78 10.47 -4.72
C MET A 165 2.11 10.64 -6.08
N MET A 166 1.30 11.67 -6.21
CA MET A 166 0.79 12.15 -7.49
C MET A 166 1.08 13.65 -7.59
N ASP A 167 1.59 14.05 -8.73
CA ASP A 167 1.78 15.47 -9.03
C ASP A 167 0.40 16.09 -9.36
N PRO A 168 -0.07 17.07 -8.57
CA PRO A 168 -1.40 17.63 -8.76
C PRO A 168 -1.56 18.43 -10.06
N LYS A 169 -0.45 18.85 -10.70
CA LYS A 169 -0.50 19.63 -11.94
C LYS A 169 -0.46 18.75 -13.17
N THR A 170 0.41 17.75 -13.16
CA THR A 170 0.64 16.87 -14.31
C THR A 170 -0.16 15.57 -14.21
N GLN A 171 -0.70 15.26 -13.03
CA GLN A 171 -1.36 13.99 -12.68
C GLN A 171 -0.48 12.76 -12.90
N VAL A 172 0.83 12.95 -12.99
CA VAL A 172 1.80 11.86 -13.09
C VAL A 172 2.10 11.31 -11.72
N SER A 173 1.96 10.00 -11.56
CA SER A 173 2.34 9.30 -10.34
C SER A 173 3.86 9.30 -10.17
N LYS A 174 4.32 9.35 -8.92
CA LYS A 174 5.73 9.41 -8.54
C LYS A 174 6.04 8.42 -7.43
N ILE A 175 7.25 7.86 -7.49
CA ILE A 175 7.89 7.17 -6.37
C ILE A 175 8.84 8.19 -5.73
N HIS A 176 8.52 8.64 -4.51
CA HIS A 176 9.20 9.77 -3.89
C HIS A 176 9.22 10.99 -4.82
N SER A 177 10.38 11.37 -5.33
CA SER A 177 10.54 12.51 -6.24
C SER A 177 10.55 12.14 -7.73
N GLU A 178 10.65 10.86 -8.07
CA GLU A 178 10.80 10.40 -9.45
C GLU A 178 9.46 10.03 -10.08
N SER A 179 9.25 10.42 -11.33
CA SER A 179 8.05 10.03 -12.08
C SER A 179 8.06 8.53 -12.41
N ILE A 180 6.89 7.92 -12.56
CA ILE A 180 6.78 6.53 -13.03
C ILE A 180 7.38 6.35 -14.43
N LEU A 181 7.42 7.41 -15.25
CA LEU A 181 8.04 7.39 -16.58
C LEU A 181 9.57 7.24 -16.48
N ASP A 182 10.19 7.81 -15.45
CA ASP A 182 11.62 7.61 -15.19
C ASP A 182 11.86 6.28 -14.49
N ALA A 183 11.00 5.90 -13.55
CA ALA A 183 11.05 4.61 -12.88
C ALA A 183 10.95 3.43 -13.88
N SER A 184 10.16 3.56 -14.95
CA SER A 184 10.04 2.51 -15.98
C SER A 184 11.32 2.23 -16.76
N LYS A 185 12.30 3.14 -16.73
CA LYS A 185 13.63 2.96 -17.33
C LYS A 185 14.62 2.23 -16.42
N SER A 186 14.27 2.10 -15.14
CA SER A 186 15.08 1.41 -14.13
C SER A 186 14.56 -0.01 -13.92
N THR A 187 15.39 -0.90 -13.35
CA THR A 187 14.94 -2.24 -12.98
C THR A 187 13.85 -2.17 -11.91
N PHE A 188 12.99 -3.18 -11.87
CA PHE A 188 11.95 -3.27 -10.83
C PHE A 188 12.60 -3.33 -9.43
N GLU A 189 13.67 -4.07 -9.29
CA GLU A 189 14.43 -4.24 -8.05
C GLU A 189 15.00 -2.90 -7.56
N SER A 190 15.57 -2.11 -8.46
CA SER A 190 16.04 -0.75 -8.15
C SER A 190 14.90 0.15 -7.67
N ASN A 191 13.74 0.08 -8.33
CA ASN A 191 12.54 0.82 -7.94
C ASN A 191 11.99 0.36 -6.58
N LEU A 192 11.98 -0.96 -6.32
CA LEU A 192 11.55 -1.53 -5.05
C LEU A 192 12.46 -1.05 -3.91
N VAL A 193 13.78 -1.17 -4.08
CA VAL A 193 14.76 -0.70 -3.10
C VAL A 193 14.58 0.80 -2.86
N PHE A 194 14.46 1.61 -3.92
CA PHE A 194 14.24 3.05 -3.81
C PHE A 194 12.98 3.39 -3.02
N SER A 195 11.88 2.67 -3.26
CA SER A 195 10.64 2.89 -2.53
C SER A 195 10.77 2.62 -1.03
N LEU A 196 11.59 1.64 -0.65
CA LEU A 196 11.78 1.21 0.74
C LEU A 196 12.78 2.08 1.52
N ILE A 197 13.88 2.51 0.86
CA ILE A 197 14.99 3.19 1.56
C ILE A 197 15.19 4.66 1.15
N ARG A 198 14.36 5.20 0.25
CA ARG A 198 14.40 6.60 -0.23
C ARG A 198 15.72 7.00 -0.90
N GLN A 199 16.46 6.03 -1.41
CA GLN A 199 17.72 6.23 -2.08
C GLN A 199 17.90 5.19 -3.17
N ARG A 200 18.33 5.64 -4.36
CA ARG A 200 18.75 4.72 -5.40
C ARG A 200 19.97 3.95 -4.93
N THR A 201 20.01 2.67 -5.21
CA THR A 201 21.15 1.81 -4.92
C THR A 201 22.07 1.70 -6.15
N CYS A 202 23.32 1.29 -5.92
CA CYS A 202 24.24 0.92 -6.99
C CYS A 202 23.96 -0.50 -7.50
N GLU A 203 24.59 -0.91 -8.57
CA GLU A 203 24.45 -2.25 -9.14
C GLU A 203 24.70 -3.37 -8.12
N THR A 204 25.71 -3.22 -7.27
CA THR A 204 25.97 -4.18 -6.18
C THR A 204 24.80 -4.27 -5.21
N GLY A 205 24.21 -3.13 -4.81
CA GLY A 205 23.05 -3.11 -3.92
C GLY A 205 21.83 -3.72 -4.57
N GLU A 206 21.65 -3.55 -5.88
CA GLU A 206 20.58 -4.21 -6.63
C GLU A 206 20.79 -5.72 -6.71
N ALA A 207 22.02 -6.17 -6.98
CA ALA A 207 22.38 -7.59 -6.97
C ALA A 207 22.13 -8.22 -5.59
N LEU A 208 22.49 -7.51 -4.51
CA LEU A 208 22.18 -7.95 -3.14
C LEU A 208 20.67 -8.05 -2.89
N ALA A 209 19.87 -7.10 -3.39
CA ALA A 209 18.42 -7.17 -3.29
C ALA A 209 17.85 -8.38 -4.05
N ASN A 210 18.39 -8.69 -5.25
CA ASN A 210 18.01 -9.89 -6.00
C ASN A 210 18.28 -11.17 -5.20
N ILE A 211 19.46 -11.28 -4.58
CA ILE A 211 19.80 -12.43 -3.73
C ILE A 211 18.81 -12.56 -2.57
N ALA A 212 18.49 -11.45 -1.90
CA ALA A 212 17.56 -11.41 -0.79
C ALA A 212 16.14 -11.86 -1.19
N LEU A 213 15.62 -11.33 -2.29
CA LEU A 213 14.29 -11.62 -2.79
C LEU A 213 14.19 -13.08 -3.30
N ASN A 214 15.13 -13.52 -4.11
CA ASN A 214 15.12 -14.87 -4.67
C ASN A 214 15.32 -15.97 -3.61
N GLY A 215 15.96 -15.64 -2.50
CA GLY A 215 16.17 -16.59 -1.41
C GLY A 215 14.87 -17.17 -0.83
N TYR A 216 13.75 -16.54 -0.98
CA TYR A 216 12.48 -16.92 -0.34
C TYR A 216 11.33 -17.19 -1.31
N VAL A 217 11.56 -17.22 -2.64
CA VAL A 217 10.50 -17.52 -3.61
C VAL A 217 10.09 -18.99 -3.62
N ASN A 218 11.04 -19.89 -3.35
CA ASN A 218 10.72 -21.32 -3.24
C ASN A 218 10.01 -21.62 -1.91
N MET A 219 8.75 -21.98 -2.02
CA MET A 219 7.87 -22.23 -0.89
C MET A 219 7.43 -23.71 -0.81
N LYS A 220 8.25 -24.63 -1.33
CA LYS A 220 7.93 -26.08 -1.27
C LYS A 220 7.56 -26.50 0.16
N GLY A 221 6.41 -27.12 0.33
CA GLY A 221 5.91 -27.58 1.62
C GLY A 221 5.50 -26.49 2.61
N HIS A 222 5.59 -25.21 2.21
CA HIS A 222 5.19 -24.11 3.09
C HIS A 222 3.65 -24.03 3.18
N PRO A 223 3.06 -23.87 4.37
CA PRO A 223 1.61 -23.81 4.56
C PRO A 223 0.91 -22.75 3.71
N ALA A 224 1.58 -21.63 3.42
CA ALA A 224 1.02 -20.57 2.57
C ALA A 224 0.80 -21.03 1.11
N LEU A 225 1.72 -21.83 0.55
CA LEU A 225 1.54 -22.39 -0.79
C LEU A 225 0.40 -23.40 -0.80
N ILE A 226 0.35 -24.29 0.21
CA ILE A 226 -0.72 -25.28 0.36
C ILE A 226 -2.09 -24.59 0.46
N ALA A 227 -2.19 -23.52 1.24
CA ALA A 227 -3.44 -22.77 1.38
C ALA A 227 -3.85 -22.05 0.07
N ALA A 228 -2.88 -21.48 -0.65
CA ALA A 228 -3.13 -20.87 -1.95
C ALA A 228 -3.64 -21.88 -2.97
N GLU A 229 -3.05 -23.06 -3.03
CA GLU A 229 -3.51 -24.15 -3.92
C GLU A 229 -4.89 -24.64 -3.55
N ALA A 230 -5.15 -24.90 -2.27
CA ALA A 230 -6.49 -25.28 -1.81
C ALA A 230 -7.54 -24.21 -2.17
N SER A 231 -7.19 -22.93 -2.07
CA SER A 231 -8.05 -21.82 -2.51
C SER A 231 -8.33 -21.87 -4.01
N LYS A 232 -7.29 -22.14 -4.82
CA LYS A 232 -7.40 -22.26 -6.28
C LYS A 232 -8.26 -23.46 -6.70
N GLU A 233 -8.07 -24.60 -6.07
CA GLU A 233 -8.84 -25.82 -6.33
C GLU A 233 -10.33 -25.66 -6.03
N ASN A 234 -10.67 -24.77 -5.09
CA ASN A 234 -12.06 -24.39 -4.81
C ASN A 234 -12.62 -23.33 -5.76
N GLY A 235 -11.91 -22.96 -6.82
CA GLY A 235 -12.40 -22.07 -7.87
C GLY A 235 -12.34 -20.59 -7.52
N ASN A 236 -11.55 -20.19 -6.53
CA ASN A 236 -11.39 -18.78 -6.17
C ASN A 236 -10.60 -18.00 -7.23
N SER A 237 -10.85 -16.69 -7.31
CA SER A 237 -10.12 -15.79 -8.20
C SER A 237 -8.64 -15.69 -7.83
N PRO A 238 -7.75 -15.34 -8.76
CA PRO A 238 -6.30 -15.26 -8.50
C PRO A 238 -5.93 -14.35 -7.32
N ASN A 239 -6.60 -13.20 -7.16
CA ASN A 239 -6.37 -12.31 -6.02
C ASN A 239 -6.76 -12.97 -4.70
N THR A 240 -7.88 -13.68 -4.63
CA THR A 240 -8.29 -14.42 -3.43
C THR A 240 -7.29 -15.54 -3.10
N VAL A 241 -6.78 -16.24 -4.12
CA VAL A 241 -5.74 -17.28 -3.97
C VAL A 241 -4.48 -16.68 -3.32
N VAL A 242 -3.99 -15.57 -3.86
CA VAL A 242 -2.82 -14.88 -3.30
C VAL A 242 -3.08 -14.38 -1.89
N ALA A 243 -4.23 -13.73 -1.65
CA ALA A 243 -4.61 -13.25 -0.33
C ALA A 243 -4.66 -14.39 0.71
N THR A 244 -5.18 -15.57 0.32
CA THR A 244 -5.23 -16.75 1.18
C THR A 244 -3.82 -17.21 1.56
N GLY A 245 -2.91 -17.31 0.59
CA GLY A 245 -1.53 -17.67 0.85
C GLY A 245 -0.81 -16.68 1.76
N LEU A 246 -0.92 -15.38 1.47
CA LEU A 246 -0.31 -14.33 2.29
C LEU A 246 -0.89 -14.27 3.70
N GLY A 247 -2.18 -14.59 3.87
CA GLY A 247 -2.86 -14.62 5.17
C GLY A 247 -2.29 -15.65 6.14
N ILE A 248 -1.64 -16.71 5.64
CA ILE A 248 -0.97 -17.73 6.46
C ILE A 248 0.38 -17.25 7.00
N ILE A 249 1.00 -16.26 6.35
CA ILE A 249 2.33 -15.78 6.73
C ILE A 249 2.20 -14.82 7.91
N GLY A 250 2.48 -15.31 9.10
CA GLY A 250 2.35 -14.56 10.35
C GLY A 250 3.68 -14.04 10.91
N LYS A 251 3.59 -13.40 12.07
CA LYS A 251 4.71 -12.77 12.79
C LYS A 251 5.93 -13.70 12.98
N LYS A 252 5.71 -14.99 13.27
CA LYS A 252 6.79 -15.96 13.49
C LYS A 252 7.73 -16.12 12.29
N THR A 253 7.20 -15.94 11.07
CA THR A 253 8.01 -16.04 9.83
C THR A 253 9.03 -14.91 9.69
N ALA A 254 8.76 -13.75 10.32
CA ALA A 254 9.62 -12.58 10.25
C ALA A 254 10.56 -12.42 11.44
N GLU A 255 10.19 -13.00 12.57
CA GLU A 255 10.80 -12.69 13.87
C GLU A 255 12.32 -12.89 13.87
N LYS A 256 12.78 -14.01 13.32
CA LYS A 256 14.21 -14.33 13.29
C LYS A 256 15.02 -13.33 12.47
N ALA A 257 14.57 -13.01 11.25
CA ALA A 257 15.26 -12.05 10.39
C ALA A 257 15.25 -10.63 10.99
N MET A 258 14.16 -10.23 11.62
CA MET A 258 14.06 -8.93 12.29
C MET A 258 14.95 -8.84 13.53
N ASN A 259 15.02 -9.92 14.31
CA ASN A 259 15.92 -10.00 15.47
C ASN A 259 17.39 -9.98 15.04
N ALA A 260 17.73 -10.64 13.94
CA ALA A 260 19.09 -10.57 13.36
C ALA A 260 19.43 -9.14 12.90
N SER A 261 18.51 -8.43 12.22
CA SER A 261 18.71 -7.03 11.86
C SER A 261 18.86 -6.13 13.09
N ALA A 262 18.04 -6.33 14.13
CA ALA A 262 18.13 -5.57 15.35
C ALA A 262 19.49 -5.81 16.04
N ALA A 263 19.95 -7.05 16.09
CA ALA A 263 21.26 -7.41 16.66
C ALA A 263 22.42 -6.73 15.91
N LEU A 264 22.41 -6.76 14.58
CA LEU A 264 23.42 -6.07 13.77
C LEU A 264 23.41 -4.56 14.02
N LEU A 265 22.22 -3.95 14.11
CA LEU A 265 22.12 -2.53 14.41
C LEU A 265 22.62 -2.19 15.82
N ASP A 266 22.27 -2.98 16.81
CA ASP A 266 22.72 -2.75 18.20
C ASP A 266 24.24 -2.83 18.30
N LEU A 267 24.87 -3.74 17.58
CA LEU A 267 26.31 -3.91 17.56
C LEU A 267 27.06 -2.79 16.82
N PHE A 268 26.51 -2.32 15.69
CA PHE A 268 27.24 -1.42 14.79
C PHE A 268 26.79 0.03 14.80
N GLN A 269 25.61 0.36 15.34
CA GLN A 269 25.05 1.73 15.25
C GLN A 269 25.91 2.81 15.89
N SER A 270 26.71 2.48 16.92
CA SER A 270 27.62 3.41 17.62
C SER A 270 28.97 3.57 16.92
N THR A 271 29.25 2.80 15.88
CA THR A 271 30.51 2.88 15.16
C THR A 271 30.58 4.09 14.25
N THR A 272 31.79 4.45 13.83
CA THR A 272 32.02 5.50 12.82
C THR A 272 31.97 4.94 11.39
N MET A 273 31.65 3.65 11.22
CA MET A 273 31.59 2.99 9.91
C MET A 273 30.64 3.68 8.95
N THR A 274 31.12 4.08 7.81
CA THR A 274 30.35 4.66 6.71
C THR A 274 30.34 3.78 5.47
N ASP A 275 31.46 3.09 5.21
CA ASP A 275 31.61 2.14 4.12
C ASP A 275 31.38 0.72 4.64
N VAL A 276 30.38 0.06 4.11
CA VAL A 276 29.98 -1.31 4.47
C VAL A 276 30.57 -2.37 3.53
N THR A 277 31.23 -1.94 2.46
CA THR A 277 31.85 -2.84 1.46
C THR A 277 33.36 -2.95 1.65
N GLY A 278 33.95 -2.05 2.44
CA GLY A 278 35.39 -2.01 2.72
C GLY A 278 35.81 -2.95 3.85
N ASP A 279 37.08 -2.79 4.25
CA ASP A 279 37.65 -3.48 5.41
C ASP A 279 37.43 -2.61 6.65
N PHE A 280 36.50 -3.02 7.48
CA PHE A 280 36.24 -2.41 8.79
C PHE A 280 36.67 -3.39 9.87
N ASP A 281 37.54 -2.96 10.79
CA ASP A 281 37.95 -3.79 11.93
C ASP A 281 36.78 -3.84 12.96
N TYR A 282 36.19 -5.01 13.06
CA TYR A 282 35.12 -5.31 14.00
C TYR A 282 35.53 -6.31 15.10
N SER A 283 36.83 -6.48 15.32
CA SER A 283 37.40 -7.45 16.28
C SER A 283 36.79 -7.26 17.69
N ASP A 284 36.73 -6.01 18.17
CA ASP A 284 36.18 -5.68 19.47
C ASP A 284 34.68 -5.95 19.56
N ILE A 285 33.95 -5.67 18.46
CA ILE A 285 32.52 -5.96 18.34
C ILE A 285 32.31 -7.46 18.40
N LEU A 286 33.08 -8.21 17.63
CA LEU A 286 33.01 -9.68 17.59
C LEU A 286 33.32 -10.27 18.98
N GLY A 287 34.28 -9.67 19.69
CA GLY A 287 34.65 -10.06 21.07
C GLY A 287 33.47 -9.96 22.05
N SER A 288 32.64 -8.92 21.91
CA SER A 288 31.53 -8.60 22.81
C SER A 288 30.15 -9.08 22.36
N ALA A 289 30.03 -9.72 21.17
CA ALA A 289 28.77 -10.02 20.53
C ALA A 289 28.06 -11.31 21.02
N ASP A 290 28.59 -12.00 22.03
CA ASP A 290 28.08 -13.32 22.48
C ASP A 290 26.59 -13.29 22.88
N ALA A 291 26.12 -12.17 23.40
CA ALA A 291 24.72 -11.99 23.75
C ALA A 291 23.76 -12.09 22.53
N HIS A 292 24.28 -11.84 21.33
CA HIS A 292 23.50 -11.87 20.09
C HIS A 292 23.60 -13.20 19.32
N LYS A 293 24.33 -14.19 19.88
CA LYS A 293 24.51 -15.52 19.26
C LYS A 293 23.17 -16.12 18.79
N GLY A 294 22.15 -16.12 19.65
CA GLY A 294 20.85 -16.73 19.35
C GLY A 294 20.08 -16.06 18.16
N ALA A 295 20.44 -14.82 17.83
CA ALA A 295 19.83 -14.10 16.70
C ALA A 295 20.64 -14.27 15.40
N LEU A 296 21.97 -14.55 15.48
CA LEU A 296 22.90 -14.49 14.36
C LEU A 296 23.45 -15.85 13.93
N VAL A 297 23.40 -16.86 14.80
CA VAL A 297 24.03 -18.16 14.57
C VAL A 297 23.02 -19.28 14.63
N ASP A 298 22.98 -20.14 13.64
CA ASP A 298 22.17 -21.34 13.53
C ASP A 298 22.98 -22.60 13.85
N SER A 299 22.29 -23.63 14.38
CA SER A 299 22.89 -24.94 14.66
C SER A 299 23.03 -25.78 13.40
N GLU A 300 22.21 -25.54 12.37
CA GLU A 300 22.15 -26.35 11.16
C GLU A 300 22.53 -25.52 9.93
N GLU A 301 23.22 -26.19 8.99
CA GLU A 301 23.56 -25.59 7.72
C GLU A 301 22.32 -25.49 6.82
N SER A 302 22.10 -24.36 6.17
CA SER A 302 21.07 -24.15 5.17
C SER A 302 21.70 -24.09 3.77
N PRO A 303 21.41 -25.02 2.85
CA PRO A 303 21.92 -24.96 1.48
C PRO A 303 21.58 -23.64 0.78
N CYS A 304 20.40 -23.10 1.02
CA CYS A 304 19.98 -21.82 0.48
C CYS A 304 20.83 -20.65 1.06
N ALA A 305 21.08 -20.64 2.37
CA ALA A 305 21.94 -19.63 2.98
C ALA A 305 23.36 -19.67 2.41
N LYS A 306 23.90 -20.87 2.23
CA LYS A 306 25.20 -21.08 1.60
C LYS A 306 25.25 -20.53 0.18
N ALA A 307 24.25 -20.85 -0.65
CA ALA A 307 24.17 -20.34 -2.01
C ALA A 307 24.08 -18.79 -2.03
N MET A 308 23.31 -18.20 -1.12
CA MET A 308 23.21 -16.74 -0.96
C MET A 308 24.56 -16.13 -0.56
N LEU A 309 25.28 -16.70 0.42
CA LEU A 309 26.59 -16.22 0.86
C LEU A 309 27.64 -16.35 -0.27
N GLU A 310 27.65 -17.44 -0.99
CA GLU A 310 28.57 -17.63 -2.15
C GLU A 310 28.29 -16.55 -3.22
N ALA A 311 27.03 -16.22 -3.50
CA ALA A 311 26.68 -15.16 -4.43
C ALA A 311 27.13 -13.78 -3.90
N ILE A 312 26.92 -13.49 -2.60
CA ILE A 312 27.35 -12.24 -1.96
C ILE A 312 28.89 -12.13 -1.99
N ASN A 313 29.59 -13.19 -1.69
CA ASN A 313 31.07 -13.20 -1.68
C ASN A 313 31.67 -12.97 -3.09
N LYS A 314 30.98 -13.43 -4.14
CA LYS A 314 31.37 -13.09 -5.53
C LYS A 314 31.23 -11.60 -5.86
N LEU A 315 30.34 -10.89 -5.14
CA LEU A 315 30.16 -9.43 -5.23
C LEU A 315 31.16 -8.66 -4.33
N GLY A 316 32.04 -9.33 -3.62
CA GLY A 316 33.02 -8.74 -2.70
C GLY A 316 32.63 -8.82 -1.23
N GLY A 317 31.41 -9.32 -0.93
CA GLY A 317 30.90 -9.40 0.44
C GLY A 317 30.52 -8.03 1.01
N SER A 318 30.20 -8.01 2.30
CA SER A 318 30.03 -6.79 3.08
C SER A 318 30.57 -6.98 4.50
N VAL A 319 30.80 -5.91 5.21
CA VAL A 319 31.20 -5.97 6.63
C VAL A 319 30.21 -6.82 7.44
N PHE A 320 28.91 -6.66 7.22
CA PHE A 320 27.89 -7.41 7.96
C PHE A 320 27.86 -8.90 7.61
N THR A 321 28.07 -9.26 6.34
CA THR A 321 28.12 -10.68 5.96
C THR A 321 29.36 -11.36 6.50
N LYS A 322 30.53 -10.73 6.38
CA LYS A 322 31.80 -11.22 6.97
C LYS A 322 31.68 -11.38 8.48
N PHE A 323 31.11 -10.38 9.17
CA PHE A 323 30.86 -10.44 10.61
C PHE A 323 29.97 -11.63 11.00
N CYS A 324 28.89 -11.89 10.26
CA CYS A 324 28.02 -13.03 10.53
C CYS A 324 28.72 -14.37 10.30
N GLU A 325 29.57 -14.49 9.28
CA GLU A 325 30.38 -15.69 9.03
C GLU A 325 31.39 -15.93 10.18
N ASP A 326 32.05 -14.87 10.66
CA ASP A 326 32.99 -14.98 11.78
C ASP A 326 32.28 -15.28 13.10
N MET A 327 31.08 -14.72 13.33
CA MET A 327 30.24 -15.09 14.47
C MET A 327 29.86 -16.57 14.44
N ALA A 328 29.42 -17.08 13.29
CA ALA A 328 29.11 -18.49 13.13
C ALA A 328 30.32 -19.38 13.39
N LYS A 329 31.46 -19.01 12.85
CA LYS A 329 32.73 -19.71 13.06
C LYS A 329 33.20 -19.71 14.53
N LYS A 330 33.13 -18.54 15.19
CA LYS A 330 33.47 -18.38 16.62
C LYS A 330 32.63 -19.31 17.51
N HIS A 331 31.40 -19.54 17.16
CA HIS A 331 30.46 -20.34 17.97
C HIS A 331 30.25 -21.77 17.46
N GLY A 332 30.99 -22.22 16.44
CA GLY A 332 30.88 -23.57 15.87
C GLY A 332 29.51 -23.85 15.25
N GLY A 333 28.86 -22.83 14.67
CA GLY A 333 27.56 -22.93 14.01
C GLY A 333 27.61 -22.42 12.58
N HIS A 334 26.44 -22.09 12.05
CA HIS A 334 26.25 -21.70 10.64
C HIS A 334 25.53 -20.35 10.56
N VAL A 335 25.72 -19.64 9.45
CA VAL A 335 24.92 -18.46 9.13
C VAL A 335 23.58 -18.94 8.53
N GLY A 336 22.51 -18.69 9.23
CA GLY A 336 21.19 -19.05 8.75
C GLY A 336 20.67 -18.11 7.66
N LYS A 337 19.69 -18.59 6.91
CA LYS A 337 19.06 -17.85 5.80
C LYS A 337 18.49 -16.48 6.24
N ASP A 338 17.90 -16.42 7.42
CA ASP A 338 17.36 -15.19 7.99
C ASP A 338 18.45 -14.19 8.40
N THR A 339 19.59 -14.71 8.86
CA THR A 339 20.75 -13.88 9.19
C THR A 339 21.38 -13.30 7.92
N VAL A 340 21.52 -14.11 6.84
CA VAL A 340 21.97 -13.61 5.53
C VAL A 340 21.06 -12.50 5.02
N LEU A 341 19.74 -12.70 5.10
CA LEU A 341 18.76 -11.71 4.69
C LEU A 341 18.91 -10.40 5.48
N ALA A 342 19.09 -10.50 6.80
CA ALA A 342 19.31 -9.35 7.67
C ALA A 342 20.62 -8.61 7.31
N ALA A 343 21.70 -9.34 7.07
CA ALA A 343 22.98 -8.76 6.67
C ALA A 343 22.91 -8.02 5.33
N ILE A 344 22.22 -8.59 4.34
CA ILE A 344 21.97 -7.94 3.04
C ILE A 344 21.25 -6.61 3.24
N TRP A 345 20.10 -6.63 3.91
CA TRP A 345 19.30 -5.43 4.07
C TRP A 345 19.95 -4.40 4.98
N THR A 346 20.73 -4.82 5.96
CA THR A 346 21.54 -3.90 6.76
C THR A 346 22.63 -3.25 5.89
N THR A 347 23.24 -3.99 4.99
CA THR A 347 24.21 -3.45 4.01
C THR A 347 23.57 -2.39 3.12
N ILE A 348 22.45 -2.71 2.47
CA ILE A 348 21.74 -1.80 1.56
C ILE A 348 21.21 -0.56 2.30
N GLY A 349 20.67 -0.75 3.50
CA GLY A 349 20.03 0.30 4.28
C GLY A 349 20.97 1.11 5.17
N TRP A 350 22.27 0.76 5.26
CA TRP A 350 23.18 1.42 6.20
C TRP A 350 23.40 2.89 5.88
N ALA A 351 23.78 3.22 4.63
CA ALA A 351 23.96 4.61 4.22
C ALA A 351 22.68 5.46 4.34
N PRO A 352 21.50 4.98 3.89
CA PRO A 352 20.24 5.66 4.15
C PRO A 352 19.93 5.89 5.63
N LEU A 353 20.22 4.92 6.51
CA LEU A 353 20.06 5.05 7.95
C LEU A 353 20.99 6.15 8.52
N ARG A 354 22.29 6.09 8.17
CA ARG A 354 23.26 7.09 8.61
C ARG A 354 22.92 8.49 8.09
N GLY A 355 22.39 8.57 6.86
CA GLY A 355 21.89 9.80 6.25
C GLY A 355 20.51 10.25 6.75
N LYS A 356 19.92 9.57 7.74
CA LYS A 356 18.59 9.86 8.32
C LYS A 356 17.44 9.85 7.29
N LYS A 357 17.61 9.17 6.16
CA LYS A 357 16.57 8.96 5.16
C LYS A 357 15.54 7.93 5.62
N ILE A 358 15.99 6.94 6.38
CA ILE A 358 15.15 5.93 7.02
C ILE A 358 15.43 5.86 8.52
N THR A 359 14.50 5.30 9.28
CA THR A 359 14.65 5.06 10.71
C THR A 359 15.26 3.68 10.99
N LYS A 360 15.78 3.48 12.19
CA LYS A 360 16.21 2.15 12.68
C LYS A 360 15.11 1.11 12.53
N ASP A 361 13.90 1.48 12.88
CA ASP A 361 12.73 0.62 12.81
C ASP A 361 12.37 0.23 11.35
N THR A 362 12.52 1.16 10.41
CA THR A 362 12.39 0.86 8.98
C THR A 362 13.42 -0.19 8.54
N LEU A 363 14.68 -0.01 8.90
CA LEU A 363 15.74 -0.94 8.54
C LEU A 363 15.50 -2.36 9.09
N ILE A 364 15.08 -2.46 10.35
CA ILE A 364 14.75 -3.75 10.99
C ILE A 364 13.63 -4.49 10.22
N ARG A 365 12.72 -3.77 9.57
CA ARG A 365 11.59 -4.37 8.84
C ARG A 365 11.93 -4.77 7.40
N LEU A 366 13.03 -4.29 6.81
CA LEU A 366 13.36 -4.59 5.42
C LEU A 366 13.46 -6.10 5.12
N PRO A 367 14.08 -6.94 5.97
CA PRO A 367 14.07 -8.39 5.76
C PRO A 367 12.67 -8.99 5.70
N TRP A 368 11.75 -8.49 6.55
CA TRP A 368 10.36 -8.92 6.51
C TRP A 368 9.67 -8.51 5.21
N ASN A 369 9.86 -7.27 4.79
CA ASN A 369 9.30 -6.78 3.53
C ASN A 369 9.78 -7.64 2.36
N SER A 370 11.06 -7.98 2.34
CA SER A 370 11.65 -8.88 1.34
C SER A 370 10.97 -10.25 1.31
N LYS A 371 10.74 -10.86 2.47
CA LYS A 371 10.04 -12.17 2.56
C LYS A 371 8.63 -12.10 1.98
N ILE A 372 7.89 -11.02 2.25
CA ILE A 372 6.52 -10.87 1.72
C ILE A 372 6.54 -10.68 0.20
N PHE A 373 7.46 -9.89 -0.36
CA PHE A 373 7.59 -9.76 -1.82
C PHE A 373 7.96 -11.10 -2.47
N SER A 374 8.87 -11.85 -1.86
CA SER A 374 9.24 -13.19 -2.31
C SER A 374 8.06 -14.16 -2.25
N ALA A 375 7.32 -14.13 -1.14
CA ALA A 375 6.14 -14.98 -0.95
C ALA A 375 5.02 -14.63 -1.95
N LEU A 376 4.84 -13.35 -2.28
CA LEU A 376 3.89 -12.92 -3.31
C LEU A 376 4.20 -13.60 -4.65
N VAL A 377 5.47 -13.65 -5.04
CA VAL A 377 5.90 -14.36 -6.24
C VAL A 377 5.74 -15.87 -6.08
N GLY A 378 6.15 -16.42 -4.94
CA GLY A 378 6.10 -17.85 -4.67
C GLY A 378 4.68 -18.43 -4.69
N VAL A 379 3.72 -17.80 -4.03
CA VAL A 379 2.32 -18.31 -3.97
C VAL A 379 1.58 -18.18 -5.31
N ASN A 380 2.07 -17.34 -6.24
CA ASN A 380 1.53 -17.27 -7.59
C ASN A 380 2.00 -18.42 -8.50
N ALA A 381 3.10 -19.08 -8.14
CA ALA A 381 3.60 -20.23 -8.86
C ALA A 381 2.93 -21.52 -8.35
N PRO A 382 2.44 -22.41 -9.24
CA PRO A 382 1.88 -23.68 -8.81
C PRO A 382 2.95 -24.56 -8.13
N SER A 383 2.57 -25.49 -7.24
CA SER A 383 3.49 -26.35 -6.48
C SER A 383 4.47 -27.11 -7.36
N SER A 384 4.08 -27.47 -8.57
CA SER A 384 4.94 -28.17 -9.52
C SER A 384 6.19 -27.38 -9.91
N ARG A 385 6.24 -26.06 -9.65
CA ARG A 385 7.40 -25.21 -9.90
C ARG A 385 8.34 -25.08 -8.71
N HIS A 386 7.96 -25.63 -7.56
CA HIS A 386 8.73 -25.61 -6.31
C HIS A 386 9.42 -26.98 -6.13
N GLY A 387 10.70 -27.07 -6.50
CA GLY A 387 11.53 -28.27 -6.25
C GLY A 387 12.20 -28.24 -4.88
N ASP A 388 12.94 -29.30 -4.52
CA ASP A 388 13.70 -29.34 -3.26
C ASP A 388 14.77 -28.25 -3.22
N ASP A 389 15.55 -28.16 -4.30
CA ASP A 389 16.67 -27.22 -4.42
C ASP A 389 16.57 -26.33 -5.67
N ASN A 390 15.35 -26.15 -6.20
CA ASN A 390 15.14 -25.31 -7.38
C ASN A 390 13.76 -24.64 -7.35
N PHE A 391 13.65 -23.59 -8.14
CA PHE A 391 12.40 -22.90 -8.39
C PHE A 391 12.24 -22.67 -9.90
N CYS A 392 11.12 -23.07 -10.48
CA CYS A 392 10.88 -23.05 -11.93
C CYS A 392 11.97 -23.80 -12.73
N GLY A 393 12.56 -24.86 -12.16
CA GLY A 393 13.66 -25.63 -12.76
C GLY A 393 15.04 -24.97 -12.65
N VAL A 394 15.14 -23.78 -12.05
CA VAL A 394 16.41 -23.08 -11.82
C VAL A 394 16.92 -23.41 -10.43
N GLY A 395 18.15 -23.89 -10.31
CA GLY A 395 18.81 -24.21 -9.04
C GLY A 395 19.03 -22.97 -8.17
N MET A 396 19.03 -23.14 -6.83
CA MET A 396 19.12 -22.01 -5.90
C MET A 396 20.38 -21.16 -6.07
N ALA A 397 21.50 -21.75 -6.47
CA ALA A 397 22.74 -21.01 -6.71
C ALA A 397 22.66 -20.07 -7.94
N GLU A 398 22.01 -20.52 -9.01
CA GLU A 398 21.75 -19.71 -10.19
C GLU A 398 20.64 -18.68 -9.91
N LEU A 399 19.60 -19.10 -9.19
CA LEU A 399 18.50 -18.24 -8.81
C LEU A 399 18.97 -17.04 -7.99
N ALA A 400 19.93 -17.23 -7.08
CA ALA A 400 20.51 -16.16 -6.27
C ALA A 400 21.13 -15.04 -7.11
N THR A 401 21.59 -15.33 -8.33
CA THR A 401 22.19 -14.35 -9.26
C THR A 401 21.25 -13.92 -10.37
N THR A 402 20.04 -14.47 -10.42
CA THR A 402 19.00 -14.10 -11.38
C THR A 402 18.29 -12.83 -10.92
N SER A 403 17.85 -11.96 -11.85
CA SER A 403 17.01 -10.83 -11.47
C SER A 403 15.67 -11.31 -10.92
N PHE A 404 15.15 -10.64 -9.89
CA PHE A 404 13.87 -11.00 -9.30
C PHE A 404 12.72 -10.80 -10.30
N THR A 405 12.82 -9.81 -11.18
CA THR A 405 11.91 -9.59 -12.30
C THR A 405 11.81 -10.83 -13.19
N LYS A 406 12.96 -11.44 -13.56
CA LYS A 406 12.98 -12.68 -14.34
C LYS A 406 12.37 -13.84 -13.57
N THR A 407 12.64 -13.93 -12.27
CA THR A 407 12.05 -14.94 -11.39
C THR A 407 10.54 -14.79 -11.31
N ALA A 408 10.03 -13.57 -11.17
CA ALA A 408 8.59 -13.28 -11.16
C ALA A 408 7.93 -13.65 -12.50
N PHE A 409 8.58 -13.34 -13.62
CA PHE A 409 8.10 -13.75 -14.95
C PHE A 409 7.99 -15.29 -15.06
N MET A 410 9.04 -16.01 -14.64
CA MET A 410 9.02 -17.47 -14.65
C MET A 410 7.95 -18.05 -13.72
N ALA A 411 7.72 -17.43 -12.56
CA ALA A 411 6.66 -17.82 -11.64
C ALA A 411 5.26 -17.70 -12.26
N LEU A 412 5.03 -16.64 -13.02
CA LEU A 412 3.75 -16.40 -13.69
C LEU A 412 3.55 -17.27 -14.92
N LEU A 413 4.53 -17.34 -15.82
CA LEU A 413 4.36 -17.94 -17.16
C LEU A 413 4.95 -19.35 -17.28
N GLY A 414 5.73 -19.82 -16.32
CA GLY A 414 6.29 -21.18 -16.33
C GLY A 414 7.44 -21.42 -17.31
N ARG A 415 8.01 -20.36 -17.87
CA ARG A 415 9.12 -20.39 -18.81
C ARG A 415 10.04 -19.19 -18.58
N ALA A 416 11.27 -19.28 -19.03
CA ALA A 416 12.15 -18.13 -19.06
C ALA A 416 11.68 -17.10 -20.10
N PRO A 417 11.81 -15.79 -19.83
CA PRO A 417 11.56 -14.75 -20.82
C PRO A 417 12.70 -14.68 -21.83
N SER A 418 12.41 -14.23 -23.06
CA SER A 418 13.41 -13.65 -23.93
C SER A 418 13.90 -12.29 -23.38
N GLU A 419 14.99 -11.75 -23.92
CA GLU A 419 15.48 -10.41 -23.50
C GLU A 419 14.44 -9.32 -23.74
N GLY A 420 13.74 -9.35 -24.86
CA GLY A 420 12.66 -8.40 -25.20
C GLY A 420 11.49 -8.50 -24.22
N GLU A 421 11.01 -9.71 -23.95
CA GLU A 421 9.92 -9.92 -22.97
C GLU A 421 10.30 -9.48 -21.55
N LEU A 422 11.56 -9.72 -21.15
CA LEU A 422 12.04 -9.28 -19.84
C LEU A 422 12.05 -7.76 -19.75
N TYR A 423 12.52 -7.09 -20.80
CA TYR A 423 12.54 -5.64 -20.89
C TYR A 423 11.13 -5.05 -20.85
N GLU A 424 10.20 -5.59 -21.67
CA GLU A 424 8.81 -5.16 -21.68
C GLU A 424 8.14 -5.37 -20.31
N PHE A 425 8.38 -6.51 -19.69
CA PHE A 425 7.86 -6.81 -18.35
C PHE A 425 8.41 -5.84 -17.30
N GLN A 426 9.68 -5.50 -17.37
CA GLN A 426 10.32 -4.52 -16.49
C GLN A 426 9.67 -3.14 -16.65
N VAL A 427 9.50 -2.68 -17.90
CA VAL A 427 8.85 -1.39 -18.19
C VAL A 427 7.42 -1.37 -17.64
N LEU A 428 6.66 -2.45 -17.87
CA LEU A 428 5.31 -2.58 -17.33
C LEU A 428 5.28 -2.48 -15.81
N LEU A 429 6.14 -3.22 -15.10
CA LEU A 429 6.24 -3.18 -13.64
C LEU A 429 6.60 -1.77 -13.13
N GLY A 430 7.49 -1.06 -13.84
CA GLY A 430 7.85 0.32 -13.50
C GLY A 430 6.68 1.29 -13.66
N LEU A 431 5.87 1.13 -14.72
CA LEU A 431 4.71 1.98 -14.96
C LEU A 431 3.55 1.76 -13.98
N ILE A 432 3.38 0.52 -13.49
CA ILE A 432 2.30 0.18 -12.55
C ILE A 432 2.73 0.19 -11.08
N ILE A 433 3.98 0.49 -10.77
CA ILE A 433 4.52 0.38 -9.41
C ILE A 433 3.79 1.30 -8.41
N THR A 434 3.24 2.39 -8.88
CA THR A 434 2.34 3.24 -8.12
C THR A 434 1.35 3.97 -9.03
N ASN A 435 0.12 4.02 -8.60
CA ASN A 435 -0.94 4.84 -9.22
C ASN A 435 -1.40 5.95 -8.27
N GLY A 436 -0.53 6.33 -7.36
CA GLY A 436 -0.79 7.36 -6.36
C GLY A 436 -1.47 6.83 -5.08
N PRO A 437 -1.45 7.64 -4.01
CA PRO A 437 -1.90 7.22 -2.67
C PRO A 437 -3.43 7.16 -2.54
N GLY A 438 -4.17 7.66 -3.51
CA GLY A 438 -5.64 7.77 -3.50
C GLY A 438 -6.37 6.61 -4.15
N THR A 439 -5.68 5.63 -4.74
CA THR A 439 -6.32 4.49 -5.41
C THR A 439 -7.08 3.59 -4.43
N ILE A 440 -8.07 2.85 -4.92
CA ILE A 440 -8.87 1.90 -4.11
C ILE A 440 -7.93 0.90 -3.41
N SER A 441 -6.97 0.34 -4.16
CA SER A 441 -5.96 -0.58 -3.64
C SER A 441 -5.12 0.05 -2.52
N ALA A 442 -4.66 1.30 -2.69
CA ALA A 442 -3.89 2.00 -1.67
C ALA A 442 -4.75 2.28 -0.42
N GLN A 443 -6.02 2.62 -0.58
CA GLN A 443 -6.94 2.82 0.54
C GLN A 443 -7.25 1.51 1.25
N GLY A 444 -7.46 0.42 0.51
CA GLY A 444 -7.63 -0.92 1.07
C GLY A 444 -6.43 -1.35 1.90
N SER A 445 -5.22 -1.16 1.37
CA SER A 445 -3.96 -1.41 2.09
C SER A 445 -3.85 -0.61 3.39
N LYS A 446 -4.11 0.69 3.33
CA LYS A 446 -4.07 1.59 4.50
C LYS A 446 -5.13 1.21 5.54
N GLY A 447 -6.34 0.89 5.09
CA GLY A 447 -7.44 0.45 5.95
C GLY A 447 -7.10 -0.85 6.67
N ALA A 448 -6.58 -1.85 5.96
CA ALA A 448 -6.19 -3.13 6.53
C ALA A 448 -5.08 -2.98 7.59
N VAL A 449 -4.10 -2.11 7.32
CA VAL A 449 -3.04 -1.80 8.30
C VAL A 449 -3.58 -1.06 9.51
N SER A 450 -4.48 -0.10 9.32
CA SER A 450 -5.03 0.72 10.41
C SER A 450 -5.96 -0.05 11.34
N ALA A 451 -6.57 -1.15 10.86
CA ALA A 451 -7.47 -1.99 11.66
C ALA A 451 -6.79 -2.67 12.87
N ASP A 452 -5.46 -2.74 12.89
CA ASP A 452 -4.72 -3.33 14.03
C ASP A 452 -4.65 -2.41 15.27
N GLY A 453 -5.00 -1.12 15.12
CA GLY A 453 -4.91 -0.14 16.19
C GLY A 453 -3.48 0.27 16.55
N PRO A 454 -3.32 1.34 17.34
CA PRO A 454 -2.01 1.89 17.71
C PRO A 454 -1.21 1.00 18.68
N GLU A 455 -1.87 0.06 19.36
CA GLU A 455 -1.26 -0.80 20.38
C GLU A 455 -0.45 -1.96 19.79
N ASN A 456 -0.67 -2.27 18.53
CA ASN A 456 0.10 -3.28 17.82
C ASN A 456 0.98 -2.58 16.78
N PRO A 457 2.11 -1.98 17.17
CA PRO A 457 3.03 -1.40 16.21
C PRO A 457 3.49 -2.53 15.30
N SER A 458 2.84 -2.61 14.20
CA SER A 458 2.80 -3.71 13.30
C SER A 458 4.10 -3.83 12.55
N ARG A 459 5.01 -4.47 13.17
CA ARG A 459 6.24 -4.92 12.53
C ARG A 459 5.98 -5.94 11.42
N VAL A 460 4.74 -6.40 11.27
CA VAL A 460 4.32 -7.50 10.38
C VAL A 460 3.04 -7.19 9.59
N GLN A 461 2.76 -5.92 9.31
CA GLN A 461 1.51 -5.54 8.62
C GLN A 461 1.61 -5.52 7.10
N LEU A 462 2.77 -5.77 6.53
CA LEU A 462 2.91 -5.71 5.08
C LEU A 462 2.03 -6.75 4.38
N ASN A 463 1.91 -7.96 4.93
CA ASN A 463 1.00 -8.98 4.41
C ASN A 463 -0.46 -8.53 4.47
N LYS A 464 -0.89 -7.85 5.56
CA LYS A 464 -2.23 -7.27 5.65
C LYS A 464 -2.43 -6.14 4.63
N ALA A 465 -1.41 -5.31 4.41
CA ALA A 465 -1.46 -4.28 3.39
C ALA A 465 -1.66 -4.90 2.00
N PHE A 466 -0.98 -5.99 1.68
CA PHE A 466 -1.18 -6.72 0.42
C PHE A 466 -2.56 -7.36 0.32
N ILE A 467 -3.08 -7.96 1.40
CA ILE A 467 -4.44 -8.51 1.42
C ILE A 467 -5.48 -7.42 1.20
N GLY A 468 -5.30 -6.26 1.81
CA GLY A 468 -6.18 -5.10 1.60
C GLY A 468 -6.01 -4.44 0.21
N PHE A 469 -4.89 -4.68 -0.47
CA PHE A 469 -4.65 -4.26 -1.85
C PHE A 469 -5.38 -5.15 -2.86
N LEU A 470 -5.40 -6.45 -2.61
CA LEU A 470 -6.02 -7.47 -3.46
C LEU A 470 -7.56 -7.49 -3.35
#